data_6030acbf6f70fecf5cb942aab41b788f
#
_entry.id   6030acbf6f70fecf5cb942aab41b788f
#
_cell.length_a   1.000
_cell.length_b   1.000
_cell.length_c   1.000
_cell.angle_alpha   90.00
_cell.angle_beta   90.00
_cell.angle_gamma   90.00
#
_symmetry.space_group_name_H-M   'P 1'
#
loop_
_entity.id
_entity.type
_entity.pdbx_description
1 polymer ?
#
loop_
_entity_poly.entity_id
_entity_poly.type
_entity_poly.pdbx_seq_one_letter_code
_entity_poly.pdbx_strand_id
1 'polypeptide(L)'
;MSQLRPEAIAKGVSAATFDAQTATLVPDMAVIGFLDAQPEFVTPIWDYLAALVDDERVADGRGMLARWDEVLTRVEAAYGVDRATVVAVWGVESNFGRNFGSRPLLSSLSTLSCYGRRQAYFRGEFFTTLKIIQEGHVAPERLTGSWAGAFGHTQFMPSTFMRLAVDFDGDGRRDLVDSVPDALASTANFLKRAGWRSGDQWGLEVKLPRGFDASSAGRRSKQPMSEWASRGLARVDGSPLPTGETAAGLLLPAGPQGPAFLVTRNFDALYSYNAAESYALAIAHLSDRLRGGGAFATPWPTDDAGLSRAERRELQTLLIARGFDIGEPDGMIGTRTREALQTVQRQFGLMPDGRAGQKVLRALRERR
;
A
#
# COMPACT_ATOMS: atom_id res chain seq x y z
N MET A 1 -7.55 -28.04 -13.94
CA MET A 1 -8.92 -27.83 -13.43
C MET A 1 -9.57 -29.09 -12.88
N SER A 2 -9.49 -30.26 -13.56
CA SER A 2 -10.11 -31.49 -13.06
C SER A 2 -9.69 -31.89 -11.63
N GLN A 3 -8.44 -31.68 -11.27
CA GLN A 3 -7.93 -31.95 -9.91
C GLN A 3 -8.42 -30.92 -8.86
N LEU A 4 -8.65 -29.67 -9.27
CA LEU A 4 -9.10 -28.61 -8.37
C LEU A 4 -10.59 -28.67 -8.06
N ARG A 5 -11.39 -29.27 -8.95
CA ARG A 5 -12.85 -29.34 -8.83
C ARG A 5 -13.32 -30.03 -7.55
N PRO A 6 -12.84 -31.25 -7.21
CA PRO A 6 -13.26 -31.91 -5.97
C PRO A 6 -12.86 -31.11 -4.72
N GLU A 7 -11.67 -30.47 -4.73
CA GLU A 7 -11.22 -29.65 -3.62
C GLU A 7 -12.09 -28.39 -3.45
N ALA A 8 -12.46 -27.73 -4.55
CA ALA A 8 -13.33 -26.56 -4.53
C ALA A 8 -14.70 -26.89 -3.95
N ILE A 9 -15.29 -28.03 -4.36
CA ILE A 9 -16.57 -28.52 -3.85
C ILE A 9 -16.47 -28.80 -2.35
N ALA A 10 -15.41 -29.47 -1.90
CA ALA A 10 -15.17 -29.72 -0.47
C ALA A 10 -14.99 -28.43 0.34
N LYS A 11 -14.61 -27.32 -0.31
CA LYS A 11 -14.52 -25.98 0.30
C LYS A 11 -15.80 -25.15 0.16
N GLY A 12 -16.90 -25.72 -0.36
CA GLY A 12 -18.21 -25.10 -0.43
C GLY A 12 -18.50 -24.30 -1.72
N VAL A 13 -17.69 -24.48 -2.77
CA VAL A 13 -18.02 -24.01 -4.12
C VAL A 13 -18.96 -25.02 -4.77
N SER A 14 -20.08 -24.58 -5.34
CA SER A 14 -20.98 -25.48 -6.08
C SER A 14 -20.33 -25.99 -7.35
N ALA A 15 -20.69 -27.21 -7.77
CA ALA A 15 -20.23 -27.76 -9.03
C ALA A 15 -20.60 -26.86 -10.22
N ALA A 16 -21.81 -26.30 -10.20
CA ALA A 16 -22.29 -25.39 -11.24
C ALA A 16 -21.44 -24.11 -11.34
N THR A 17 -21.12 -23.48 -10.20
CA THR A 17 -20.26 -22.29 -10.19
C THR A 17 -18.86 -22.62 -10.68
N PHE A 18 -18.26 -23.72 -10.17
CA PHE A 18 -16.93 -24.12 -10.62
C PHE A 18 -16.89 -24.34 -12.12
N ASP A 19 -17.79 -25.16 -12.64
CA ASP A 19 -17.82 -25.55 -14.06
C ASP A 19 -18.07 -24.31 -14.95
N ALA A 20 -19.02 -23.44 -14.60
CA ALA A 20 -19.32 -22.22 -15.35
C ALA A 20 -18.12 -21.24 -15.39
N GLN A 21 -17.44 -21.03 -14.26
CA GLN A 21 -16.37 -20.05 -14.15
C GLN A 21 -15.02 -20.56 -14.65
N THR A 22 -14.86 -21.86 -14.86
CA THR A 22 -13.60 -22.46 -15.33
C THR A 22 -13.66 -23.00 -16.76
N ALA A 23 -14.84 -23.08 -17.40
CA ALA A 23 -15.02 -23.64 -18.72
C ALA A 23 -14.14 -22.99 -19.82
N THR A 24 -13.97 -21.67 -19.75
CA THR A 24 -13.19 -20.88 -20.71
C THR A 24 -11.94 -20.24 -20.11
N LEU A 25 -11.55 -20.68 -18.93
CA LEU A 25 -10.47 -20.04 -18.17
C LEU A 25 -9.11 -20.29 -18.82
N VAL A 26 -8.42 -19.20 -19.16
CA VAL A 26 -7.07 -19.24 -19.74
C VAL A 26 -6.04 -18.87 -18.68
N PRO A 27 -4.96 -19.66 -18.51
CA PRO A 27 -3.89 -19.33 -17.60
C PRO A 27 -3.17 -18.03 -17.98
N ASP A 28 -2.87 -17.18 -16.97
CA ASP A 28 -2.01 -16.01 -17.11
C ASP A 28 -0.58 -16.36 -16.66
N MET A 29 0.23 -16.89 -17.57
CA MET A 29 1.59 -17.31 -17.24
C MET A 29 2.52 -16.16 -16.86
N ALA A 30 2.17 -14.91 -17.20
CA ALA A 30 2.98 -13.75 -16.83
C ALA A 30 3.03 -13.51 -15.31
N VAL A 31 2.02 -13.97 -14.55
CA VAL A 31 2.00 -13.81 -13.09
C VAL A 31 3.11 -14.56 -12.36
N ILE A 32 3.69 -15.60 -12.99
CA ILE A 32 4.79 -16.37 -12.40
C ILE A 32 6.03 -15.49 -12.21
N GLY A 33 6.31 -14.60 -13.17
CA GLY A 33 7.45 -13.69 -13.10
C GLY A 33 7.37 -12.65 -11.97
N PHE A 34 6.19 -12.41 -11.40
CA PHE A 34 6.02 -11.45 -10.31
C PHE A 34 6.20 -12.07 -8.92
N LEU A 35 6.28 -13.39 -8.79
CA LEU A 35 6.40 -14.07 -7.50
C LEU A 35 7.64 -13.65 -6.69
N ASP A 36 8.69 -13.20 -7.36
CA ASP A 36 9.95 -12.78 -6.74
C ASP A 36 10.12 -11.24 -6.69
N ALA A 37 9.15 -10.50 -7.22
CA ALA A 37 9.18 -9.04 -7.26
C ALA A 37 8.30 -8.45 -6.14
N GLN A 38 8.93 -7.96 -5.06
CA GLN A 38 8.27 -7.30 -3.92
C GLN A 38 8.91 -5.92 -3.68
N PRO A 39 8.42 -4.85 -4.34
CA PRO A 39 9.01 -3.51 -4.30
C PRO A 39 9.17 -2.94 -2.87
N GLU A 40 8.23 -3.22 -1.97
CA GLU A 40 8.20 -2.73 -0.60
C GLU A 40 9.38 -3.21 0.28
N PHE A 41 10.11 -4.24 -0.16
CA PHE A 41 11.29 -4.77 0.54
C PHE A 41 12.63 -4.42 -0.14
N VAL A 42 12.59 -3.95 -1.39
CA VAL A 42 13.81 -3.65 -2.17
C VAL A 42 13.94 -2.18 -2.55
N THR A 43 12.85 -1.41 -2.51
CA THR A 43 12.83 0.03 -2.80
C THR A 43 13.29 0.80 -1.56
N PRO A 44 14.26 1.72 -1.67
CA PRO A 44 14.61 2.60 -0.56
C PRO A 44 13.39 3.34 -0.01
N ILE A 45 13.32 3.48 1.31
CA ILE A 45 12.14 4.05 1.99
C ILE A 45 11.78 5.45 1.48
N TRP A 46 12.75 6.28 1.17
CA TRP A 46 12.52 7.64 0.64
C TRP A 46 11.92 7.64 -0.77
N ASP A 47 12.27 6.66 -1.62
CA ASP A 47 11.66 6.49 -2.94
C ASP A 47 10.23 5.96 -2.81
N TYR A 48 10.03 5.00 -1.91
CA TYR A 48 8.71 4.42 -1.64
C TYR A 48 7.73 5.48 -1.15
N LEU A 49 8.16 6.32 -0.20
CA LEU A 49 7.32 7.40 0.33
C LEU A 49 7.10 8.51 -0.70
N ALA A 50 8.12 8.94 -1.44
CA ALA A 50 7.97 9.94 -2.49
C ALA A 50 6.97 9.51 -3.58
N ALA A 51 6.91 8.19 -3.84
CA ALA A 51 5.97 7.62 -4.79
C ALA A 51 4.51 7.60 -4.30
N LEU A 52 4.29 7.51 -2.99
CA LEU A 52 2.99 7.28 -2.38
C LEU A 52 2.44 8.47 -1.58
N VAL A 53 3.30 9.41 -1.19
CA VAL A 53 2.92 10.57 -0.37
C VAL A 53 3.46 11.84 -1.02
N ASP A 54 2.79 12.30 -2.05
CA ASP A 54 3.08 13.54 -2.77
C ASP A 54 1.93 14.53 -2.65
N ASP A 55 2.17 15.80 -3.01
CA ASP A 55 1.18 16.86 -2.89
C ASP A 55 -0.06 16.62 -3.75
N GLU A 56 0.09 15.98 -4.91
CA GLU A 56 -1.04 15.62 -5.77
C GLU A 56 -1.95 14.59 -5.07
N ARG A 57 -1.37 13.54 -4.46
CA ARG A 57 -2.16 12.55 -3.71
C ARG A 57 -2.79 13.14 -2.47
N VAL A 58 -2.11 14.08 -1.80
CA VAL A 58 -2.68 14.81 -0.66
C VAL A 58 -3.88 15.66 -1.10
N ALA A 59 -3.76 16.38 -2.22
CA ALA A 59 -4.87 17.18 -2.76
C ALA A 59 -6.05 16.29 -3.16
N ASP A 60 -5.80 15.21 -3.89
CA ASP A 60 -6.81 14.20 -4.25
C ASP A 60 -7.51 13.63 -3.01
N GLY A 61 -6.73 13.23 -1.99
CA GLY A 61 -7.27 12.66 -0.76
C GLY A 61 -8.12 13.63 0.05
N ARG A 62 -7.75 14.91 0.10
CA ARG A 62 -8.58 15.94 0.70
C ARG A 62 -9.90 16.13 -0.07
N GLY A 63 -9.85 16.05 -1.40
CA GLY A 63 -11.04 16.01 -2.24
C GLY A 63 -11.96 14.82 -1.92
N MET A 64 -11.36 13.62 -1.67
CA MET A 64 -12.13 12.44 -1.27
C MET A 64 -12.71 12.54 0.13
N LEU A 65 -11.98 13.13 1.10
CA LEU A 65 -12.52 13.43 2.44
C LEU A 65 -13.78 14.30 2.36
N ALA A 66 -13.75 15.35 1.53
CA ALA A 66 -14.89 16.23 1.33
C ALA A 66 -16.04 15.53 0.58
N ARG A 67 -15.74 14.80 -0.49
CA ARG A 67 -16.72 14.11 -1.31
C ARG A 67 -17.50 13.04 -0.53
N TRP A 68 -16.83 12.32 0.36
CA TRP A 68 -17.41 11.21 1.11
C TRP A 68 -17.62 11.52 2.59
N ASP A 69 -17.74 12.80 2.96
CA ASP A 69 -17.81 13.26 4.35
C ASP A 69 -18.90 12.56 5.16
N GLU A 70 -20.12 12.45 4.62
CA GLU A 70 -21.25 11.79 5.29
C GLU A 70 -20.98 10.30 5.54
N VAL A 71 -20.48 9.59 4.52
CA VAL A 71 -20.13 8.15 4.63
C VAL A 71 -19.02 7.97 5.64
N LEU A 72 -17.95 8.77 5.54
CA LEU A 72 -16.80 8.69 6.44
C LEU A 72 -17.17 9.01 7.89
N THR A 73 -18.10 9.95 8.11
CA THR A 73 -18.62 10.24 9.46
C THR A 73 -19.30 9.01 10.06
N ARG A 74 -20.15 8.34 9.29
CA ARG A 74 -20.82 7.10 9.73
C ARG A 74 -19.83 5.95 9.95
N VAL A 75 -18.84 5.80 9.07
CA VAL A 75 -17.78 4.78 9.18
C VAL A 75 -16.94 5.00 10.44
N GLU A 76 -16.50 6.24 10.67
CA GLU A 76 -15.73 6.61 11.87
C GLU A 76 -16.50 6.33 13.15
N ALA A 77 -17.79 6.69 13.19
CA ALA A 77 -18.67 6.41 14.32
C ALA A 77 -18.84 4.91 14.57
N ALA A 78 -18.96 4.10 13.51
CA ALA A 78 -19.19 2.64 13.63
C ALA A 78 -17.94 1.85 14.02
N TYR A 79 -16.77 2.26 13.52
CA TYR A 79 -15.54 1.48 13.66
C TYR A 79 -14.50 2.13 14.57
N GLY A 80 -14.60 3.43 14.85
CA GLY A 80 -13.63 4.17 15.68
C GLY A 80 -12.27 4.38 15.00
N VAL A 81 -12.21 4.26 13.68
CA VAL A 81 -11.02 4.53 12.88
C VAL A 81 -11.18 5.89 12.22
N ASP A 82 -10.20 6.78 12.41
CA ASP A 82 -10.31 8.13 11.87
C ASP A 82 -10.37 8.14 10.33
N ARG A 83 -11.17 9.03 9.80
CA ARG A 83 -11.46 9.14 8.37
C ARG A 83 -10.23 9.39 7.50
N ALA A 84 -9.27 10.17 7.98
CA ALA A 84 -8.06 10.46 7.22
C ALA A 84 -7.20 9.20 7.03
N THR A 85 -7.16 8.32 8.04
CA THR A 85 -6.48 7.02 7.94
C THR A 85 -7.18 6.10 6.94
N VAL A 86 -8.50 6.00 6.96
CA VAL A 86 -9.27 5.19 6.00
C VAL A 86 -9.03 5.68 4.56
N VAL A 87 -9.07 6.98 4.34
CA VAL A 87 -8.80 7.58 3.01
C VAL A 87 -7.34 7.42 2.61
N ALA A 88 -6.39 7.46 3.56
CA ALA A 88 -4.98 7.22 3.28
C ALA A 88 -4.72 5.77 2.80
N VAL A 89 -5.36 4.77 3.41
CA VAL A 89 -5.33 3.38 2.89
C VAL A 89 -5.85 3.34 1.46
N TRP A 90 -7.02 3.91 1.21
CA TRP A 90 -7.60 3.96 -0.13
C TRP A 90 -6.68 4.64 -1.16
N GLY A 91 -6.01 5.73 -0.76
CA GLY A 91 -5.04 6.42 -1.60
C GLY A 91 -3.82 5.58 -1.94
N VAL A 92 -3.26 4.87 -0.96
CA VAL A 92 -2.08 4.02 -1.14
C VAL A 92 -2.41 2.79 -1.97
N GLU A 93 -3.56 2.14 -1.72
CA GLU A 93 -3.96 0.88 -2.36
C GLU A 93 -4.33 1.03 -3.83
N SER A 94 -5.15 2.00 -4.16
CA SER A 94 -5.70 2.11 -5.52
C SER A 94 -5.70 3.52 -6.11
N ASN A 95 -4.96 4.45 -5.50
CA ASN A 95 -5.03 5.86 -5.90
C ASN A 95 -6.49 6.36 -5.94
N PHE A 96 -7.22 6.10 -4.86
CA PHE A 96 -8.64 6.47 -4.71
C PHE A 96 -9.55 5.83 -5.76
N GLY A 97 -9.30 4.56 -6.08
CA GLY A 97 -10.09 3.80 -7.03
C GLY A 97 -9.73 4.01 -8.51
N ARG A 98 -8.66 4.75 -8.80
CA ARG A 98 -8.19 4.95 -10.19
C ARG A 98 -7.34 3.80 -10.72
N ASN A 99 -6.86 2.92 -9.83
CA ASN A 99 -6.00 1.79 -10.21
C ASN A 99 -6.28 0.56 -9.34
N PHE A 100 -7.12 -0.35 -9.82
CA PHE A 100 -7.42 -1.63 -9.17
C PHE A 100 -6.49 -2.76 -9.58
N GLY A 101 -5.64 -2.56 -10.59
CA GLY A 101 -5.04 -3.59 -11.38
C GLY A 101 -5.98 -4.05 -12.52
N SER A 102 -5.42 -4.72 -13.50
CA SER A 102 -6.15 -5.04 -14.75
C SER A 102 -6.25 -6.55 -15.03
N ARG A 103 -5.72 -7.39 -14.13
CA ARG A 103 -5.69 -8.84 -14.37
C ARG A 103 -6.96 -9.50 -13.87
N PRO A 104 -7.62 -10.35 -14.69
CA PRO A 104 -8.74 -11.17 -14.22
C PRO A 104 -8.29 -12.07 -13.06
N LEU A 105 -8.95 -11.95 -11.89
CA LEU A 105 -8.56 -12.70 -10.68
C LEU A 105 -8.57 -14.20 -10.90
N LEU A 106 -9.60 -14.73 -11.58
CA LEU A 106 -9.71 -16.15 -11.82
C LEU A 106 -8.54 -16.70 -12.62
N SER A 107 -8.10 -15.99 -13.68
CA SER A 107 -6.93 -16.38 -14.49
C SER A 107 -5.65 -16.35 -13.69
N SER A 108 -5.40 -15.27 -12.96
CA SER A 108 -4.19 -15.11 -12.13
C SER A 108 -4.13 -16.17 -11.03
N LEU A 109 -5.20 -16.29 -10.23
CA LEU A 109 -5.22 -17.19 -9.08
C LEU A 109 -5.26 -18.67 -9.46
N SER A 110 -5.96 -19.04 -10.54
CA SER A 110 -5.93 -20.41 -11.04
C SER A 110 -4.53 -20.81 -11.53
N THR A 111 -3.83 -19.87 -12.20
CA THR A 111 -2.44 -20.11 -12.64
C THR A 111 -1.53 -20.31 -11.44
N LEU A 112 -1.56 -19.42 -10.46
CA LEU A 112 -0.76 -19.51 -9.23
C LEU A 112 -1.14 -20.71 -8.34
N SER A 113 -2.34 -21.25 -8.49
CA SER A 113 -2.78 -22.49 -7.81
C SER A 113 -2.07 -23.74 -8.32
N CYS A 114 -1.55 -23.70 -9.56
CA CYS A 114 -0.96 -24.82 -10.25
C CYS A 114 0.54 -24.66 -10.52
N TYR A 115 1.03 -23.41 -10.57
CA TYR A 115 2.41 -23.07 -10.96
C TYR A 115 3.07 -22.16 -9.94
N GLY A 116 4.40 -22.23 -9.86
CA GLY A 116 5.19 -21.41 -8.96
C GLY A 116 5.18 -21.87 -7.52
N ARG A 117 5.53 -20.97 -6.63
CA ARG A 117 5.57 -21.20 -5.16
C ARG A 117 4.25 -20.81 -4.49
N ARG A 118 3.98 -21.32 -3.27
CA ARG A 118 2.78 -21.02 -2.47
C ARG A 118 1.46 -21.46 -3.13
N GLN A 119 1.47 -22.50 -3.93
CA GLN A 119 0.28 -22.99 -4.65
C GLN A 119 -0.92 -23.23 -3.74
N ALA A 120 -0.71 -23.84 -2.56
CA ALA A 120 -1.81 -24.11 -1.61
C ALA A 120 -2.49 -22.80 -1.13
N TYR A 121 -1.73 -21.74 -0.89
CA TYR A 121 -2.26 -20.43 -0.55
C TYR A 121 -3.12 -19.87 -1.69
N PHE A 122 -2.57 -19.79 -2.89
CA PHE A 122 -3.30 -19.24 -4.05
C PHE A 122 -4.51 -20.09 -4.45
N ARG A 123 -4.46 -21.40 -4.21
CA ARG A 123 -5.61 -22.31 -4.37
C ARG A 123 -6.75 -21.92 -3.43
N GLY A 124 -6.43 -21.62 -2.18
CA GLY A 124 -7.41 -21.09 -1.22
C GLY A 124 -8.04 -19.78 -1.70
N GLU A 125 -7.23 -18.85 -2.19
CA GLU A 125 -7.72 -17.57 -2.72
C GLU A 125 -8.57 -17.76 -3.98
N PHE A 126 -8.20 -18.68 -4.87
CA PHE A 126 -8.98 -19.04 -6.06
C PHE A 126 -10.38 -19.58 -5.69
N PHE A 127 -10.45 -20.55 -4.76
CA PHE A 127 -11.73 -21.08 -4.33
C PHE A 127 -12.58 -20.03 -3.61
N THR A 128 -11.94 -19.15 -2.87
CA THR A 128 -12.64 -18.05 -2.20
C THR A 128 -13.18 -17.03 -3.22
N THR A 129 -12.46 -16.76 -4.30
CA THR A 129 -12.97 -15.93 -5.42
C THR A 129 -14.23 -16.53 -6.04
N LEU A 130 -14.24 -17.85 -6.27
CA LEU A 130 -15.44 -18.54 -6.77
C LEU A 130 -16.63 -18.43 -5.80
N LYS A 131 -16.38 -18.42 -4.49
CA LYS A 131 -17.43 -18.17 -3.48
C LYS A 131 -17.99 -16.75 -3.52
N ILE A 132 -17.13 -15.74 -3.69
CA ILE A 132 -17.56 -14.34 -3.84
C ILE A 132 -18.54 -14.21 -5.01
N ILE A 133 -18.25 -14.89 -6.13
CA ILE A 133 -19.12 -14.95 -7.30
C ILE A 133 -20.41 -15.71 -6.98
N GLN A 134 -20.29 -16.89 -6.37
CA GLN A 134 -21.43 -17.75 -6.01
C GLN A 134 -22.42 -17.06 -5.09
N GLU A 135 -21.94 -16.29 -4.14
CA GLU A 135 -22.73 -15.51 -3.19
C GLU A 135 -23.29 -14.22 -3.80
N GLY A 136 -22.91 -13.89 -5.05
CA GLY A 136 -23.45 -12.74 -5.80
C GLY A 136 -22.92 -11.38 -5.33
N HIS A 137 -21.80 -11.38 -4.61
CA HIS A 137 -21.23 -10.13 -4.09
C HIS A 137 -20.64 -9.24 -5.18
N VAL A 138 -19.88 -9.83 -6.10
CA VAL A 138 -19.24 -9.12 -7.23
C VAL A 138 -19.40 -9.98 -8.49
N ALA A 139 -19.76 -9.37 -9.61
CA ALA A 139 -19.87 -10.04 -10.88
C ALA A 139 -18.49 -10.52 -11.42
N PRO A 140 -18.39 -11.70 -12.03
CA PRO A 140 -17.12 -12.28 -12.46
C PRO A 140 -16.28 -11.35 -13.34
N GLU A 141 -16.90 -10.64 -14.26
CA GLU A 141 -16.27 -9.70 -15.20
C GLU A 141 -15.72 -8.43 -14.50
N ARG A 142 -16.20 -8.14 -13.30
CA ARG A 142 -15.71 -7.01 -12.46
C ARG A 142 -14.54 -7.40 -11.57
N LEU A 143 -14.25 -8.68 -11.41
CA LEU A 143 -13.17 -9.19 -10.58
C LEU A 143 -11.81 -9.11 -11.31
N THR A 144 -11.33 -7.88 -11.44
CA THR A 144 -9.97 -7.58 -11.88
C THR A 144 -9.15 -7.02 -10.70
N GLY A 145 -7.84 -7.22 -10.73
CA GLY A 145 -7.00 -6.76 -9.63
C GLY A 145 -5.51 -6.94 -9.89
N SER A 146 -4.76 -7.10 -8.81
CA SER A 146 -3.33 -7.36 -8.85
C SER A 146 -3.02 -8.77 -9.39
N TRP A 147 -1.76 -9.00 -9.75
CA TRP A 147 -1.29 -10.31 -10.17
C TRP A 147 -1.48 -11.41 -9.10
N ALA A 148 -1.50 -11.02 -7.83
CA ALA A 148 -1.64 -11.93 -6.68
C ALA A 148 -3.09 -12.10 -6.21
N GLY A 149 -4.07 -11.41 -6.83
CA GLY A 149 -5.49 -11.54 -6.51
C GLY A 149 -6.05 -10.50 -5.53
N ALA A 150 -5.30 -9.48 -5.15
CA ALA A 150 -5.85 -8.34 -4.41
C ALA A 150 -6.72 -7.50 -5.34
N PHE A 151 -7.90 -7.05 -4.88
CA PHE A 151 -8.89 -6.41 -5.75
C PHE A 151 -9.70 -5.30 -5.07
N GLY A 152 -10.35 -4.49 -5.89
CA GLY A 152 -11.24 -3.42 -5.48
C GLY A 152 -10.52 -2.18 -4.96
N HIS A 153 -11.28 -1.23 -4.44
CA HIS A 153 -10.81 0.05 -3.95
C HIS A 153 -9.70 -0.04 -2.90
N THR A 154 -9.74 -1.03 -2.04
CA THR A 154 -8.84 -1.20 -0.90
C THR A 154 -8.03 -2.50 -0.94
N GLN A 155 -7.97 -3.11 -2.12
CA GLN A 155 -7.06 -4.21 -2.48
C GLN A 155 -7.08 -5.39 -1.48
N PHE A 156 -8.28 -5.83 -1.08
CA PHE A 156 -8.39 -7.02 -0.27
C PHE A 156 -8.06 -8.29 -1.06
N MET A 157 -7.38 -9.23 -0.41
CA MET A 157 -7.35 -10.61 -0.88
C MET A 157 -8.74 -11.24 -0.74
N PRO A 158 -9.14 -12.19 -1.60
CA PRO A 158 -10.45 -12.86 -1.52
C PRO A 158 -10.77 -13.42 -0.13
N SER A 159 -9.80 -14.04 0.55
CA SER A 159 -9.99 -14.55 1.91
C SER A 159 -10.19 -13.43 2.93
N THR A 160 -9.56 -12.29 2.76
CA THR A 160 -9.76 -11.11 3.61
C THR A 160 -11.15 -10.52 3.36
N PHE A 161 -11.59 -10.45 2.10
CA PHE A 161 -12.92 -10.03 1.72
C PHE A 161 -13.99 -10.87 2.43
N MET A 162 -13.93 -12.19 2.30
CA MET A 162 -14.93 -13.07 2.93
C MET A 162 -15.00 -12.91 4.46
N ARG A 163 -13.89 -12.62 5.09
CA ARG A 163 -13.79 -12.48 6.55
C ARG A 163 -14.17 -11.09 7.05
N LEU A 164 -13.85 -10.01 6.31
CA LEU A 164 -13.85 -8.64 6.84
C LEU A 164 -14.64 -7.63 5.99
N ALA A 165 -15.00 -7.95 4.76
CA ALA A 165 -15.82 -7.05 3.96
C ALA A 165 -17.23 -6.91 4.59
N VAL A 166 -17.78 -5.72 4.52
CA VAL A 166 -19.10 -5.37 5.06
C VAL A 166 -19.97 -4.73 4.00
N ASP A 167 -21.26 -5.01 4.05
CA ASP A 167 -22.32 -4.33 3.33
C ASP A 167 -22.69 -3.07 4.15
N PHE A 168 -22.20 -1.93 3.77
CA PHE A 168 -22.40 -0.69 4.53
C PHE A 168 -23.47 0.22 3.95
N ASP A 169 -23.74 0.12 2.66
CA ASP A 169 -24.85 0.82 2.02
C ASP A 169 -26.18 0.09 2.14
N GLY A 170 -26.15 -1.21 2.52
CA GLY A 170 -27.35 -2.00 2.84
C GLY A 170 -28.05 -2.56 1.62
N ASP A 171 -27.35 -2.75 0.50
CA ASP A 171 -27.92 -3.28 -0.73
C ASP A 171 -27.98 -4.83 -0.76
N GLY A 172 -27.49 -5.49 0.29
CA GLY A 172 -27.44 -6.95 0.45
C GLY A 172 -26.15 -7.58 -0.11
N ARG A 173 -25.21 -6.80 -0.61
CA ARG A 173 -23.92 -7.24 -1.15
C ARG A 173 -22.79 -6.59 -0.39
N ARG A 174 -21.65 -7.26 -0.36
CA ARG A 174 -20.38 -6.69 0.08
C ARG A 174 -19.57 -6.39 -1.18
N ASP A 175 -19.48 -5.15 -1.59
CA ASP A 175 -18.89 -4.80 -2.88
C ASP A 175 -17.75 -3.79 -2.72
N LEU A 176 -16.51 -4.26 -2.85
CA LEU A 176 -15.31 -3.39 -2.79
C LEU A 176 -14.91 -2.84 -4.16
N VAL A 177 -15.66 -3.16 -5.22
CA VAL A 177 -15.35 -2.75 -6.59
C VAL A 177 -16.23 -1.58 -7.03
N ASP A 178 -17.53 -1.68 -6.81
CA ASP A 178 -18.49 -0.69 -7.28
C ASP A 178 -19.10 0.15 -6.13
N SER A 179 -19.01 -0.30 -4.85
CA SER A 179 -19.44 0.45 -3.67
C SER A 179 -18.28 1.03 -2.88
N VAL A 180 -18.07 2.34 -3.01
CA VAL A 180 -17.09 3.08 -2.17
C VAL A 180 -17.47 3.03 -0.69
N PRO A 181 -18.75 3.18 -0.26
CA PRO A 181 -19.13 3.02 1.14
C PRO A 181 -18.69 1.68 1.74
N ASP A 182 -18.91 0.56 1.03
CA ASP A 182 -18.48 -0.77 1.48
C ASP A 182 -16.97 -0.87 1.61
N ALA A 183 -16.25 -0.34 0.63
CA ALA A 183 -14.79 -0.36 0.62
C ALA A 183 -14.21 0.41 1.81
N LEU A 184 -14.70 1.62 2.10
CA LEU A 184 -14.25 2.44 3.22
C LEU A 184 -14.59 1.79 4.56
N ALA A 185 -15.81 1.28 4.72
CA ALA A 185 -16.24 0.60 5.93
C ALA A 185 -15.50 -0.72 6.15
N SER A 186 -15.24 -1.49 5.09
CA SER A 186 -14.46 -2.73 5.16
C SER A 186 -13.02 -2.46 5.58
N THR A 187 -12.40 -1.38 5.09
CA THR A 187 -11.08 -0.93 5.53
C THR A 187 -11.07 -0.57 7.02
N ALA A 188 -12.04 0.20 7.47
CA ALA A 188 -12.17 0.55 8.87
C ALA A 188 -12.42 -0.69 9.74
N ASN A 189 -13.26 -1.64 9.30
CA ASN A 189 -13.46 -2.91 9.98
C ASN A 189 -12.17 -3.72 10.08
N PHE A 190 -11.38 -3.79 8.99
CA PHE A 190 -10.06 -4.44 9.02
C PHE A 190 -9.17 -3.85 10.10
N LEU A 191 -8.98 -2.53 10.11
CA LEU A 191 -8.12 -1.85 11.09
C LEU A 191 -8.61 -2.03 12.52
N LYS A 192 -9.94 -1.94 12.75
CA LYS A 192 -10.54 -2.24 14.06
C LYS A 192 -10.23 -3.66 14.52
N ARG A 193 -10.39 -4.66 13.64
CA ARG A 193 -10.09 -6.08 13.95
C ARG A 193 -8.59 -6.33 14.12
N ALA A 194 -7.74 -5.54 13.48
CA ALA A 194 -6.29 -5.55 13.69
C ALA A 194 -5.85 -4.89 15.01
N GLY A 195 -6.78 -4.34 15.79
CA GLY A 195 -6.54 -3.77 17.10
C GLY A 195 -6.33 -2.27 17.11
N TRP A 196 -6.84 -1.56 16.11
CA TRP A 196 -6.90 -0.09 16.13
C TRP A 196 -7.58 0.42 17.40
N ARG A 197 -7.00 1.44 18.00
CA ARG A 197 -7.54 2.14 19.18
C ARG A 197 -8.01 3.52 18.77
N SER A 198 -9.30 3.77 18.96
CA SER A 198 -9.89 5.07 18.70
C SER A 198 -9.25 6.16 19.60
N GLY A 199 -8.96 7.30 19.01
CA GLY A 199 -8.32 8.42 19.70
C GLY A 199 -6.80 8.34 19.83
N ASP A 200 -6.18 7.16 19.66
CA ASP A 200 -4.73 7.03 19.66
C ASP A 200 -4.14 7.44 18.31
N GLN A 201 -2.99 8.08 18.32
CA GLN A 201 -2.20 8.34 17.12
C GLN A 201 -1.44 7.07 16.69
N TRP A 202 -1.08 6.96 15.42
CA TRP A 202 -0.21 5.87 14.92
C TRP A 202 1.22 5.96 15.49
N GLY A 203 1.67 7.17 15.81
CA GLY A 203 3.01 7.48 16.31
C GLY A 203 3.36 8.95 16.07
N LEU A 204 4.62 9.27 16.21
CA LEU A 204 5.16 10.59 15.96
C LEU A 204 6.63 10.53 15.57
N GLU A 205 7.10 11.50 14.79
CA GLU A 205 8.51 11.69 14.51
C GLU A 205 9.22 12.24 15.74
N VAL A 206 10.41 11.70 16.04
CA VAL A 206 11.20 12.07 17.22
C VAL A 206 12.64 12.39 16.87
N LYS A 207 13.26 13.21 17.72
CA LYS A 207 14.69 13.51 17.68
C LYS A 207 15.42 12.59 18.66
N LEU A 208 16.46 11.92 18.17
CA LEU A 208 17.37 11.12 18.97
C LEU A 208 18.44 12.02 19.61
N PRO A 209 18.83 11.81 20.88
CA PRO A 209 19.98 12.48 21.46
C PRO A 209 21.28 12.02 20.77
N ARG A 210 22.31 12.87 20.84
CA ARG A 210 23.61 12.52 20.27
C ARG A 210 24.18 11.26 20.94
N GLY A 211 24.63 10.30 20.12
CA GLY A 211 25.18 9.04 20.62
C GLY A 211 24.14 8.06 21.16
N PHE A 212 22.86 8.22 20.77
CA PHE A 212 21.80 7.32 21.19
C PHE A 212 22.11 5.86 20.81
N ASP A 213 22.00 4.96 21.78
CA ASP A 213 22.09 3.52 21.53
C ASP A 213 20.80 2.99 20.89
N ALA A 214 20.89 2.68 19.62
CA ALA A 214 19.78 2.17 18.83
C ALA A 214 19.57 0.65 18.95
N SER A 215 20.30 -0.06 19.79
CA SER A 215 20.22 -1.52 19.96
C SER A 215 18.83 -1.99 20.39
N SER A 216 18.07 -1.14 21.09
CA SER A 216 16.69 -1.39 21.49
C SER A 216 15.64 -0.95 20.48
N ALA A 217 16.04 -0.48 19.29
CA ALA A 217 15.10 -0.10 18.24
C ALA A 217 14.34 -1.34 17.73
N GLY A 218 13.10 -1.11 17.36
CA GLY A 218 12.22 -2.12 16.81
C GLY A 218 10.76 -1.80 17.10
N ARG A 219 9.92 -1.90 16.09
CA ARG A 219 8.48 -1.67 16.17
C ARG A 219 7.80 -2.44 17.32
N ARG A 220 8.29 -3.67 17.60
CA ARG A 220 7.71 -4.57 18.61
C ARG A 220 8.24 -4.30 20.03
N SER A 221 9.39 -3.65 20.17
CA SER A 221 10.01 -3.34 21.46
C SER A 221 9.35 -2.11 22.10
N LYS A 222 8.06 -2.25 22.43
CA LYS A 222 7.27 -1.13 22.95
C LYS A 222 7.55 -0.87 24.42
N GLN A 223 7.78 0.40 24.73
CA GLN A 223 7.97 0.94 26.08
C GLN A 223 7.06 2.16 26.26
N PRO A 224 6.69 2.54 27.48
CA PRO A 224 5.95 3.77 27.74
C PRO A 224 6.64 5.01 27.15
N MET A 225 5.87 6.02 26.76
CA MET A 225 6.44 7.29 26.24
C MET A 225 7.35 7.97 27.28
N SER A 226 7.05 7.83 28.57
CA SER A 226 7.88 8.32 29.66
C SER A 226 9.27 7.69 29.70
N GLU A 227 9.40 6.43 29.39
CA GLU A 227 10.66 5.72 29.29
C GLU A 227 11.52 6.23 28.13
N TRP A 228 10.91 6.47 26.97
CA TRP A 228 11.61 7.09 25.84
C TRP A 228 12.06 8.53 26.17
N ALA A 229 11.22 9.29 26.88
CA ALA A 229 11.59 10.64 27.34
C ALA A 229 12.76 10.61 28.30
N SER A 230 12.81 9.66 29.26
CA SER A 230 13.92 9.51 30.21
C SER A 230 15.24 9.18 29.50
N ARG A 231 15.18 8.55 28.34
CA ARG A 231 16.33 8.26 27.46
C ARG A 231 16.73 9.44 26.57
N GLY A 232 16.08 10.60 26.72
CA GLY A 232 16.40 11.83 26.01
C GLY A 232 15.73 12.00 24.64
N LEU A 233 14.75 11.17 24.29
CA LEU A 233 13.98 11.40 23.08
C LEU A 233 13.00 12.57 23.28
N ALA A 234 12.84 13.37 22.25
CA ALA A 234 11.91 14.50 22.22
C ALA A 234 11.20 14.56 20.86
N ARG A 235 10.16 15.38 20.75
CA ARG A 235 9.58 15.70 19.44
C ARG A 235 10.61 16.41 18.57
N VAL A 236 10.44 16.37 17.26
CA VAL A 236 11.37 17.01 16.31
C VAL A 236 11.49 18.52 16.47
N ASP A 237 10.44 19.18 16.97
CA ASP A 237 10.43 20.61 17.33
C ASP A 237 11.09 20.91 18.70
N GLY A 238 11.59 19.88 19.39
CA GLY A 238 12.20 19.97 20.72
C GLY A 238 11.23 19.98 21.88
N SER A 239 9.93 19.95 21.65
CA SER A 239 8.93 19.85 22.70
C SER A 239 8.96 18.46 23.37
N PRO A 240 8.52 18.34 24.63
CA PRO A 240 8.45 17.06 25.33
C PRO A 240 7.57 16.02 24.60
N LEU A 241 7.91 14.76 24.79
CA LEU A 241 7.02 13.66 24.38
C LEU A 241 5.71 13.73 25.18
N PRO A 242 4.60 13.18 24.62
CA PRO A 242 3.36 13.05 25.37
C PRO A 242 3.60 12.29 26.68
N THR A 243 3.01 12.77 27.75
CA THR A 243 3.00 12.08 29.04
C THR A 243 1.92 11.01 29.02
N GLY A 244 2.21 9.80 29.53
CA GLY A 244 1.22 8.74 29.68
C GLY A 244 1.78 7.35 29.44
N GLU A 245 0.92 6.36 29.65
CA GLU A 245 1.27 4.93 29.57
C GLU A 245 1.17 4.36 28.14
N THR A 246 0.92 5.20 27.13
CA THR A 246 0.90 4.75 25.74
C THR A 246 2.25 4.17 25.37
N ALA A 247 2.27 2.88 25.07
CA ALA A 247 3.48 2.18 24.69
C ALA A 247 3.80 2.40 23.20
N ALA A 248 5.05 2.73 22.90
CA ALA A 248 5.56 2.89 21.55
C ALA A 248 6.89 2.16 21.34
N GLY A 249 7.13 1.70 20.14
CA GLY A 249 8.41 1.14 19.71
C GLY A 249 9.18 2.14 18.86
N LEU A 250 10.50 2.16 18.97
CA LEU A 250 11.35 3.03 18.14
C LEU A 250 11.57 2.41 16.77
N LEU A 251 11.08 3.07 15.74
CA LEU A 251 11.26 2.69 14.34
C LEU A 251 12.31 3.58 13.67
N LEU A 252 13.33 2.97 13.07
CA LEU A 252 14.45 3.62 12.36
C LEU A 252 14.54 3.09 10.92
N PRO A 253 13.66 3.52 10.02
CA PRO A 253 13.53 2.90 8.69
C PRO A 253 14.74 3.13 7.78
N ALA A 254 15.58 4.11 8.09
CA ALA A 254 16.83 4.40 7.39
C ALA A 254 18.04 4.47 8.35
N GLY A 255 17.93 3.80 9.51
CA GLY A 255 18.93 3.86 10.56
C GLY A 255 18.91 5.16 11.37
N PRO A 256 19.83 5.31 12.33
CA PRO A 256 19.82 6.43 13.29
C PRO A 256 20.18 7.80 12.69
N GLN A 257 20.64 7.85 11.45
CA GLN A 257 20.97 9.07 10.71
C GLN A 257 19.78 9.67 9.96
N GLY A 258 18.69 8.91 9.83
CA GLY A 258 17.45 9.33 9.16
C GLY A 258 16.33 9.65 10.15
N PRO A 259 15.11 9.88 9.66
CA PRO A 259 13.94 10.06 10.49
C PRO A 259 13.72 8.90 11.44
N ALA A 260 13.41 9.23 12.70
CA ALA A 260 13.10 8.29 13.77
C ALA A 260 11.66 8.47 14.23
N PHE A 261 10.97 7.39 14.52
CA PHE A 261 9.56 7.42 14.90
C PHE A 261 9.30 6.59 16.15
N LEU A 262 8.50 7.10 17.06
CA LEU A 262 7.86 6.30 18.10
C LEU A 262 6.51 5.85 17.57
N VAL A 263 6.34 4.53 17.35
CA VAL A 263 5.16 3.93 16.72
C VAL A 263 4.33 3.15 17.72
N THR A 264 3.03 3.40 17.74
CA THR A 264 2.07 2.83 18.69
C THR A 264 1.41 1.55 18.16
N ARG A 265 0.38 1.07 18.84
CA ARG A 265 -0.44 -0.05 18.37
C ARG A 265 -1.19 0.25 17.08
N ASN A 266 -1.57 1.50 16.83
CA ASN A 266 -2.24 1.87 15.59
C ASN A 266 -1.33 1.72 14.36
N PHE A 267 -0.02 1.94 14.52
CA PHE A 267 0.95 1.58 13.48
C PHE A 267 0.99 0.06 13.21
N ASP A 268 0.87 -0.77 14.26
CA ASP A 268 0.81 -2.21 14.08
C ASP A 268 -0.45 -2.65 13.31
N ALA A 269 -1.58 -1.96 13.53
CA ALA A 269 -2.79 -2.19 12.76
C ALA A 269 -2.59 -1.85 11.28
N LEU A 270 -1.94 -0.73 10.95
CA LEU A 270 -1.55 -0.40 9.56
C LEU A 270 -0.59 -1.42 8.97
N TYR A 271 0.43 -1.80 9.75
CA TYR A 271 1.40 -2.82 9.32
C TYR A 271 0.74 -4.15 8.98
N SER A 272 -0.31 -4.55 9.67
CA SER A 272 -0.99 -5.83 9.45
C SER A 272 -1.66 -5.94 8.08
N TYR A 273 -1.86 -4.81 7.39
CA TYR A 273 -2.49 -4.78 6.07
C TYR A 273 -1.58 -5.40 4.98
N ASN A 274 -0.28 -5.08 5.02
CA ASN A 274 0.69 -5.58 4.02
C ASN A 274 2.03 -6.07 4.63
N ALA A 275 2.13 -6.20 5.94
CA ALA A 275 3.32 -6.71 6.66
C ALA A 275 4.66 -6.03 6.29
N ALA A 276 4.64 -4.76 5.87
CA ALA A 276 5.82 -3.95 5.54
C ALA A 276 5.81 -2.62 6.31
N GLU A 277 6.94 -2.25 6.92
CA GLU A 277 7.06 -1.00 7.69
C GLU A 277 7.01 0.24 6.79
N SER A 278 7.57 0.16 5.59
CA SER A 278 7.48 1.21 4.56
C SER A 278 6.04 1.50 4.15
N TYR A 279 5.24 0.45 3.96
CA TYR A 279 3.82 0.55 3.65
C TYR A 279 3.03 1.21 4.79
N ALA A 280 3.20 0.72 6.02
CA ALA A 280 2.53 1.30 7.18
C ALA A 280 2.90 2.78 7.38
N LEU A 281 4.19 3.13 7.19
CA LEU A 281 4.65 4.51 7.31
C LEU A 281 4.11 5.40 6.18
N ALA A 282 3.94 4.89 4.97
CA ALA A 282 3.31 5.65 3.87
C ALA A 282 1.85 6.01 4.19
N ILE A 283 1.05 5.06 4.69
CA ILE A 283 -0.33 5.33 5.11
C ILE A 283 -0.36 6.30 6.29
N ALA A 284 0.46 6.07 7.30
CA ALA A 284 0.57 6.91 8.49
C ALA A 284 0.92 8.36 8.10
N HIS A 285 1.94 8.53 7.27
CA HIS A 285 2.35 9.85 6.78
C HIS A 285 1.28 10.51 5.91
N LEU A 286 0.68 9.76 4.96
CA LEU A 286 -0.40 10.30 4.14
C LEU A 286 -1.59 10.75 5.01
N SER A 287 -1.96 9.97 6.02
CA SER A 287 -3.05 10.34 6.93
C SER A 287 -2.77 11.65 7.68
N ASP A 288 -1.52 11.86 8.13
CA ASP A 288 -1.11 13.12 8.76
C ASP A 288 -1.16 14.29 7.77
N ARG A 289 -0.68 14.09 6.53
CA ARG A 289 -0.76 15.10 5.47
C ARG A 289 -2.20 15.49 5.13
N LEU A 290 -3.12 14.52 5.13
CA LEU A 290 -4.56 14.76 4.92
C LEU A 290 -5.17 15.61 6.05
N ARG A 291 -4.71 15.42 7.29
CA ARG A 291 -5.10 16.24 8.47
C ARG A 291 -4.42 17.62 8.52
N GLY A 292 -3.61 17.97 7.54
CA GLY A 292 -2.90 19.25 7.47
C GLY A 292 -1.48 19.23 7.99
N GLY A 293 -0.96 18.07 8.39
CA GLY A 293 0.44 17.91 8.78
C GLY A 293 1.42 18.19 7.64
N GLY A 294 2.66 18.51 7.99
CA GLY A 294 3.76 18.75 7.06
C GLY A 294 4.48 17.48 6.60
N ALA A 295 5.56 17.67 5.85
CA ALA A 295 6.55 16.62 5.59
C ALA A 295 7.30 16.25 6.88
N PHE A 296 8.01 15.12 6.87
CA PHE A 296 8.92 14.78 7.98
C PHE A 296 10.00 15.85 8.13
N ALA A 297 10.32 16.17 9.37
CA ALA A 297 11.26 17.25 9.68
C ALA A 297 12.72 16.81 9.47
N THR A 298 13.04 15.54 9.77
CA THR A 298 14.39 15.00 9.59
C THR A 298 14.59 14.57 8.14
N PRO A 299 15.64 15.04 7.46
CA PRO A 299 15.91 14.62 6.09
C PRO A 299 16.29 13.13 6.02
N TRP A 300 15.95 12.47 4.91
CA TRP A 300 16.42 11.13 4.62
C TRP A 300 17.93 11.13 4.35
N PRO A 301 18.68 10.09 4.79
CA PRO A 301 20.12 10.00 4.61
C PRO A 301 20.48 9.61 3.16
N THR A 302 20.13 10.46 2.20
CA THR A 302 20.39 10.27 0.79
C THR A 302 20.76 11.61 0.14
N ASP A 303 21.67 11.57 -0.83
CA ASP A 303 22.02 12.68 -1.70
C ASP A 303 21.23 12.67 -3.03
N ASP A 304 20.34 11.68 -3.18
CA ASP A 304 19.49 11.47 -4.35
C ASP A 304 18.06 11.11 -3.92
N ALA A 305 17.25 12.11 -3.64
CA ALA A 305 15.89 11.93 -3.19
C ALA A 305 15.00 11.25 -4.25
N GLY A 306 13.94 10.58 -3.81
CA GLY A 306 12.91 10.01 -4.68
C GLY A 306 12.10 11.07 -5.41
N LEU A 307 11.42 10.66 -6.47
CA LEU A 307 10.56 11.51 -7.29
C LEU A 307 9.09 11.36 -6.93
N SER A 308 8.38 12.49 -6.85
CA SER A 308 6.91 12.55 -6.82
C SER A 308 6.30 11.98 -8.11
N ARG A 309 4.98 11.73 -8.11
CA ARG A 309 4.28 11.28 -9.35
C ARG A 309 4.43 12.29 -10.49
N ALA A 310 4.31 13.57 -10.20
CA ALA A 310 4.49 14.63 -11.19
C ALA A 310 5.91 14.62 -11.78
N GLU A 311 6.93 14.53 -10.94
CA GLU A 311 8.33 14.45 -11.38
C GLU A 311 8.62 13.18 -12.17
N ARG A 312 7.99 12.04 -11.84
CA ARG A 312 8.13 10.80 -12.62
C ARG A 312 7.48 10.91 -13.99
N ARG A 313 6.32 11.58 -14.12
CA ARG A 313 5.71 11.87 -15.43
C ARG A 313 6.61 12.82 -16.26
N GLU A 314 7.17 13.84 -15.62
CA GLU A 314 8.13 14.72 -16.29
C GLU A 314 9.37 13.95 -16.79
N LEU A 315 9.93 13.09 -15.94
CA LEU A 315 11.07 12.23 -16.31
C LEU A 315 10.72 11.35 -17.51
N GLN A 316 9.56 10.71 -17.51
CA GLN A 316 9.08 9.90 -18.65
C GLN A 316 8.91 10.75 -19.91
N THR A 317 8.33 11.95 -19.81
CA THR A 317 8.19 12.89 -20.94
C THR A 317 9.57 13.27 -21.51
N LEU A 318 10.56 13.52 -20.64
CA LEU A 318 11.92 13.83 -21.06
C LEU A 318 12.65 12.64 -21.72
N LEU A 319 12.35 11.40 -21.31
CA LEU A 319 12.85 10.18 -21.94
C LEU A 319 12.22 9.97 -23.32
N ILE A 320 10.90 10.16 -23.45
CA ILE A 320 10.17 10.07 -24.73
C ILE A 320 10.73 11.11 -25.72
N ALA A 321 10.95 12.35 -25.29
CA ALA A 321 11.55 13.39 -26.12
C ALA A 321 12.95 13.04 -26.64
N ARG A 322 13.65 12.08 -26.00
CA ARG A 322 14.94 11.53 -26.44
C ARG A 322 14.83 10.26 -27.29
N GLY A 323 13.61 9.89 -27.67
CA GLY A 323 13.35 8.76 -28.56
C GLY A 323 13.19 7.40 -27.87
N PHE A 324 13.05 7.35 -26.52
CA PHE A 324 12.77 6.10 -25.83
C PHE A 324 11.28 5.75 -25.91
N ASP A 325 10.97 4.55 -26.41
CA ASP A 325 9.60 4.01 -26.43
C ASP A 325 9.28 3.35 -25.07
N ILE A 326 8.80 4.14 -24.14
CA ILE A 326 8.45 3.71 -22.78
C ILE A 326 6.93 3.71 -22.50
N GLY A 327 6.12 4.04 -23.51
CA GLY A 327 4.66 4.21 -23.40
C GLY A 327 4.28 5.59 -22.86
N GLU A 328 3.06 5.72 -22.36
CA GLU A 328 2.55 6.99 -21.83
C GLU A 328 3.24 7.40 -20.52
N PRO A 329 3.40 8.72 -20.27
CA PRO A 329 3.99 9.23 -19.03
C PRO A 329 2.98 9.15 -17.86
N ASP A 330 2.76 7.96 -17.36
CA ASP A 330 1.79 7.63 -16.30
C ASP A 330 2.33 7.84 -14.87
N GLY A 331 3.63 8.10 -14.72
CA GLY A 331 4.34 8.23 -13.45
C GLY A 331 4.69 6.88 -12.80
N MET A 332 4.50 5.76 -13.51
CA MET A 332 4.89 4.42 -13.04
C MET A 332 6.22 4.00 -13.66
N ILE A 333 7.20 3.67 -12.82
CA ILE A 333 8.53 3.26 -13.31
C ILE A 333 8.54 1.75 -13.60
N GLY A 334 8.08 1.40 -14.79
CA GLY A 334 8.07 0.02 -15.30
C GLY A 334 9.42 -0.41 -15.88
N THR A 335 9.48 -1.64 -16.43
CA THR A 335 10.71 -2.23 -16.99
C THR A 335 11.29 -1.37 -18.11
N ARG A 336 10.48 -0.97 -19.10
CA ARG A 336 10.94 -0.12 -20.21
C ARG A 336 11.51 1.22 -19.73
N THR A 337 10.88 1.86 -18.76
CA THR A 337 11.38 3.11 -18.17
C THR A 337 12.72 2.88 -17.46
N ARG A 338 12.89 1.77 -16.73
CA ARG A 338 14.16 1.44 -16.05
C ARG A 338 15.30 1.20 -17.04
N GLU A 339 15.06 0.49 -18.14
CA GLU A 339 16.03 0.25 -19.20
C GLU A 339 16.45 1.56 -19.90
N ALA A 340 15.50 2.44 -20.19
CA ALA A 340 15.75 3.77 -20.70
C ALA A 340 16.61 4.60 -19.73
N LEU A 341 16.26 4.56 -18.44
CA LEU A 341 17.04 5.23 -17.38
C LEU A 341 18.47 4.71 -17.31
N GLN A 342 18.70 3.39 -17.33
CA GLN A 342 20.05 2.83 -17.34
C GLN A 342 20.88 3.33 -18.52
N THR A 343 20.25 3.46 -19.68
CA THR A 343 20.91 3.97 -20.89
C THR A 343 21.31 5.44 -20.72
N VAL A 344 20.39 6.28 -20.26
CA VAL A 344 20.65 7.70 -20.02
C VAL A 344 21.67 7.90 -18.89
N GLN A 345 21.58 7.12 -17.82
CA GLN A 345 22.54 7.19 -16.71
C GLN A 345 23.97 6.89 -17.18
N ARG A 346 24.17 5.87 -18.06
CA ARG A 346 25.50 5.61 -18.68
C ARG A 346 25.97 6.81 -19.52
N GLN A 347 25.09 7.39 -20.34
CA GLN A 347 25.42 8.54 -21.18
C GLN A 347 25.83 9.77 -20.35
N PHE A 348 25.24 9.93 -19.17
CA PHE A 348 25.50 11.06 -18.29
C PHE A 348 26.61 10.83 -17.25
N GLY A 349 27.20 9.62 -17.24
CA GLY A 349 28.24 9.25 -16.25
C GLY A 349 27.68 9.03 -14.84
N LEU A 350 26.39 8.75 -14.74
CA LEU A 350 25.72 8.34 -13.50
C LEU A 350 25.76 6.81 -13.34
N MET A 351 25.55 6.31 -12.12
CA MET A 351 25.40 4.88 -11.87
C MET A 351 24.19 4.36 -12.65
N PRO A 352 24.36 3.34 -13.52
CA PRO A 352 23.26 2.83 -14.36
C PRO A 352 22.41 1.80 -13.63
N ASP A 353 21.81 2.19 -12.51
CA ASP A 353 20.96 1.36 -11.65
C ASP A 353 19.48 1.33 -12.09
N GLY A 354 19.10 2.20 -13.04
CA GLY A 354 17.71 2.35 -13.51
C GLY A 354 16.79 3.01 -12.50
N ARG A 355 17.34 3.58 -11.42
CA ARG A 355 16.57 4.30 -10.41
C ARG A 355 16.14 5.68 -10.91
N ALA A 356 14.87 5.99 -10.69
CA ALA A 356 14.30 7.32 -10.97
C ALA A 356 14.51 8.23 -9.76
N GLY A 357 15.65 8.91 -9.68
CA GLY A 357 16.00 9.83 -8.60
C GLY A 357 16.16 11.27 -9.08
N GLN A 358 16.35 12.20 -8.14
CA GLN A 358 16.53 13.63 -8.45
C GLN A 358 17.78 13.90 -9.29
N LYS A 359 18.84 13.09 -9.13
CA LYS A 359 20.09 13.28 -9.92
C LYS A 359 19.84 13.07 -11.41
N VAL A 360 19.18 11.98 -11.80
CA VAL A 360 18.91 11.70 -13.21
C VAL A 360 17.88 12.67 -13.79
N LEU A 361 16.86 13.06 -13.03
CA LEU A 361 15.89 14.07 -13.49
C LEU A 361 16.57 15.42 -13.76
N ARG A 362 17.43 15.88 -12.85
CA ARG A 362 18.20 17.11 -13.04
C ARG A 362 19.09 17.05 -14.29
N ALA A 363 19.82 15.94 -14.48
CA ALA A 363 20.66 15.74 -15.65
C ALA A 363 19.83 15.73 -16.96
N LEU A 364 18.61 15.17 -16.93
CA LEU A 364 17.69 15.21 -18.06
C LEU A 364 17.16 16.61 -18.36
N ARG A 365 16.95 17.47 -17.37
CA ARG A 365 16.54 18.88 -17.54
C ARG A 365 17.66 19.74 -18.14
N GLU A 366 18.89 19.54 -17.68
CA GLU A 366 20.07 20.36 -18.07
C GLU A 366 20.61 20.03 -19.45
N ARG A 367 20.52 18.79 -19.88
CA ARG A 367 21.11 18.30 -21.14
C ARG A 367 19.99 18.03 -22.17
N ARG A 368 19.37 19.10 -22.63
CA ARG A 368 18.37 19.04 -23.71
C ARG A 368 18.97 18.63 -25.05
#